data_a7dd495ec2d92813c0d31311eb69ce15
#
_entry.id   a7dd495ec2d92813c0d31311eb69ce15
#
_cell.length_a   1.000
_cell.length_b   1.000
_cell.length_c   1.000
_cell.angle_alpha   90.00
_cell.angle_beta   90.00
_cell.angle_gamma   90.00
#
_symmetry.space_group_name_H-M   'P 1'
#
loop_
_entity.id
_entity.type
_entity.pdbx_description
1 polymer ?
#
loop_
_entity_poly.entity_id
_entity_poly.type
_entity_poly.pdbx_seq_one_letter_code
_entity_poly.pdbx_strand_id
1 'polypeptide(L)' 'MHYKQRERCLILEGEVKVRAEGKNYFFKGGDYVIFKKGLNATWIIRAPVRKKYLFDDN' A
#
# COMPACT_ATOMS: atom_id res chain seq x y z
N MET A 1 5.06 8.07 2.67
CA MET A 1 4.07 7.83 3.71
C MET A 1 4.70 7.01 4.83
N HIS A 2 4.50 7.42 6.06
CA HIS A 2 5.00 6.69 7.22
C HIS A 2 3.83 6.00 7.92
N TYR A 3 3.92 4.69 8.09
CA TYR A 3 2.84 3.91 8.69
C TYR A 3 2.98 3.85 10.20
N LYS A 4 2.16 4.60 10.91
CA LYS A 4 2.13 4.59 12.38
C LYS A 4 1.45 3.35 12.94
N GLN A 5 0.66 2.69 12.10
CA GLN A 5 -0.05 1.45 12.41
C GLN A 5 0.08 0.52 11.21
N ARG A 6 -0.12 -0.77 11.43
CA ARG A 6 -0.18 -1.73 10.33
C ARG A 6 -1.43 -1.44 9.50
N GLU A 7 -1.28 -1.35 8.18
CA GLU A 7 -2.40 -1.23 7.26
C GLU A 7 -2.60 -2.53 6.50
N ARG A 8 -3.82 -3.05 6.53
CA ARG A 8 -4.25 -4.10 5.61
C ARG A 8 -5.03 -3.43 4.49
N CYS A 9 -4.62 -3.67 3.26
CA CYS A 9 -5.11 -2.94 2.11
C CYS A 9 -5.48 -3.89 0.98
N LEU A 10 -6.73 -3.80 0.52
CA LEU A 10 -7.18 -4.49 -0.68
C LEU A 10 -7.34 -3.46 -1.79
N ILE A 11 -6.55 -3.61 -2.84
CA ILE A 11 -6.67 -2.75 -4.02
C ILE A 11 -7.87 -3.24 -4.83
N LEU A 12 -8.87 -2.38 -5.01
CA LEU A 12 -10.08 -2.73 -5.76
C LEU A 12 -9.92 -2.45 -7.24
N GLU A 13 -9.26 -1.35 -7.59
CA GLU A 13 -8.96 -1.01 -8.96
C GLU A 13 -7.82 0.00 -9.03
N GLY A 14 -7.22 0.14 -10.21
CA GLY A 14 -6.12 1.05 -10.44
C GLY A 14 -4.77 0.33 -10.43
N GLU A 15 -3.72 1.12 -10.55
CA GLU A 15 -2.34 0.64 -10.54
C GLU A 15 -1.48 1.60 -9.73
N VAL A 16 -0.62 1.04 -8.91
CA VAL A 16 0.28 1.82 -8.07
C VAL A 16 1.65 1.15 -7.97
N LYS A 17 2.69 1.98 -8.01
CA LYS A 17 4.03 1.57 -7.64
C LYS A 17 4.29 2.06 -6.23
N VAL A 18 4.74 1.16 -5.36
CA VAL A 18 5.11 1.49 -3.99
C VAL A 18 6.60 1.26 -3.84
N ARG A 19 7.30 2.30 -3.42
CA ARG A 19 8.74 2.21 -3.13
C ARG A 19 8.92 2.20 -1.62
N ALA A 20 9.57 1.14 -1.13
CA ALA A 20 9.81 0.97 0.30
C ALA A 20 11.11 0.18 0.50
N GLU A 21 11.92 0.61 1.46
CA GLU A 21 13.17 -0.07 1.84
C GLU A 21 14.11 -0.30 0.63
N GLY A 22 14.16 0.68 -0.28
CA GLY A 22 14.99 0.61 -1.47
C GLY A 22 14.49 -0.33 -2.56
N LYS A 23 13.27 -0.85 -2.42
CA LYS A 23 12.67 -1.76 -3.39
C LYS A 23 11.41 -1.16 -3.98
N ASN A 24 11.07 -1.63 -5.17
CA ASN A 24 9.84 -1.23 -5.86
C ASN A 24 8.88 -2.39 -5.91
N TYR A 25 7.62 -2.11 -5.60
CA TYR A 25 6.53 -3.08 -5.63
C TYR A 25 5.43 -2.52 -6.53
N PHE A 26 4.77 -3.38 -7.29
CA PHE A 26 3.69 -2.98 -8.18
C PHE A 26 2.42 -3.69 -7.75
N PHE A 27 1.35 -2.93 -7.54
CA PHE A 27 0.06 -3.47 -7.14
C PHE A 27 -1.03 -2.99 -8.10
N LYS A 28 -2.05 -3.80 -8.24
CA LYS A 28 -3.20 -3.51 -9.11
C LYS A 28 -4.48 -4.04 -8.47
N GLY A 29 -5.58 -3.78 -9.09
CA GLY A 29 -6.88 -4.32 -8.64
C GLY A 29 -6.82 -5.81 -8.38
N GLY A 30 -7.31 -6.24 -7.23
CA GLY A 30 -7.27 -7.62 -6.78
C GLY A 30 -6.13 -7.94 -5.82
N ASP A 31 -5.13 -7.08 -5.70
CA ASP A 31 -4.00 -7.33 -4.81
C ASP A 31 -4.33 -7.00 -3.37
N TYR A 32 -3.91 -7.86 -2.46
CA TYR A 32 -4.04 -7.65 -1.02
C TYR A 32 -2.65 -7.46 -0.43
N VAL A 33 -2.45 -6.36 0.28
CA VAL A 33 -1.14 -5.94 0.76
C VAL A 33 -1.21 -5.60 2.24
N ILE A 34 -0.18 -6.00 2.99
CA ILE A 34 -0.04 -5.61 4.39
C ILE A 34 1.19 -4.71 4.51
N PHE A 35 0.96 -3.47 4.96
CA PHE A 35 2.04 -2.53 5.24
C PHE A 35 2.33 -2.54 6.73
N LYS A 36 3.56 -2.87 7.08
CA LYS A 36 3.97 -3.01 8.47
C LYS A 36 4.02 -1.68 9.19
N LYS A 37 3.71 -1.69 10.47
CA LYS A 37 3.94 -0.53 11.35
C LYS A 37 5.40 -0.12 11.28
N GLY A 38 5.63 1.18 11.15
CA GLY A 38 6.99 1.74 11.07
C GLY A 38 7.56 1.84 9.67
N LEU A 39 6.86 1.28 8.68
CA LEU A 39 7.32 1.33 7.29
C LEU A 39 7.24 2.77 6.74
N ASN A 40 8.25 3.15 5.96
CA ASN A 40 8.20 4.36 5.15
C ASN A 40 8.05 3.93 3.70
N ALA A 41 7.03 4.45 3.04
CA ALA A 41 6.73 4.07 1.66
C ALA A 41 6.32 5.29 0.84
N THR A 42 6.67 5.27 -0.44
CA THR A 42 6.25 6.29 -1.39
C THR A 42 5.31 5.62 -2.38
N TRP A 43 4.10 6.16 -2.49
CA TRP A 43 3.11 5.69 -3.46
C TRP A 43 3.18 6.54 -4.71
N ILE A 44 3.31 5.88 -5.84
CA ILE A 44 3.29 6.54 -7.16
C ILE A 44 2.09 5.97 -7.91
N ILE A 45 1.04 6.77 -8.02
CA ILE A 45 -0.21 6.33 -8.65
C ILE A 45 -0.04 6.35 -10.17
N ARG A 46 -0.26 5.21 -10.80
CA ARG A 46 -0.15 5.07 -12.26
C ARG A 46 -1.51 5.09 -12.94
N ALA A 47 -2.54 4.61 -12.25
CA ALA A 47 -3.93 4.74 -12.66
C ALA A 47 -4.74 4.97 -11.40
N PRO A 48 -5.87 5.69 -11.45
CA PRO A 48 -6.62 6.01 -10.24
C PRO A 48 -6.89 4.77 -9.40
N VAL A 49 -6.60 4.85 -8.09
CA VAL A 49 -6.68 3.72 -7.18
C VAL A 49 -7.90 3.84 -6.29
N ARG A 50 -8.66 2.75 -6.20
CA ARG A 50 -9.68 2.56 -5.17
C ARG A 50 -9.26 1.39 -4.31
N LYS A 51 -9.37 1.56 -3.00
CA LYS A 51 -8.94 0.52 -2.05
C LYS A 51 -9.87 0.46 -0.84
N LYS A 52 -9.91 -0.72 -0.23
CA LYS A 52 -10.42 -0.90 1.13
C LYS A 52 -9.23 -1.11 2.04
N TYR A 53 -9.26 -0.48 3.20
CA TYR A 53 -8.13 -0.58 4.12
C TYR A 53 -8.61 -0.61 5.57
N LEU A 54 -7.76 -1.18 6.41
CA LEU A 54 -8.01 -1.24 7.83
C LEU A 54 -6.67 -1.06 8.55
N PHE A 55 -6.64 -0.15 9.51
CA PHE A 55 -5.47 0.04 10.36
C PHE A 55 -5.66 -0.74 11.65
N ASP A 56 -4.59 -1.36 12.13
CA ASP A 56 -4.56 -2.00 13.44
C ASP A 56 -3.16 -1.91 14.05
N ASP A 57 -3.04 -2.25 15.33
CA ASP A 57 -1.79 -2.05 16.06
C ASP A 57 -0.85 -3.25 16.05
N ASN A 58 -1.15 -4.26 15.33
CA ASN A 58 -0.29 -5.45 15.30
C ASN A 58 0.79 -5.39 14.23
#